data_9c1e5865338d48fd58a5148820321a9c
#
_entry.id   9c1e5865338d48fd58a5148820321a9c
#
_cell.length_a   1.000
_cell.length_b   1.000
_cell.length_c   1.000
_cell.angle_alpha   90.00
_cell.angle_beta   90.00
_cell.angle_gamma   90.00
#
_symmetry.space_group_name_H-M   'P 1'
#
loop_
_entity.id
_entity.type
_entity.pdbx_description
1 polymer ?
#
loop_
_entity_poly.entity_id
_entity_poly.type
_entity_poly.pdbx_seq_one_letter_code
_entity_poly.pdbx_strand_id
1 'polypeptide(L)'
;MERNVETFLGCDKEFDEARIVIFGAPFDSTTSYRPGTRFASRTMRAESYGLETYSPYQDLDLEDAAVFDGGDLELCFGDTNKALADITAFTEEVMQAGKLPLMIGGEHLVTLGAVRSVAAHYCHTSDCT
;
A
#
# COMPACT_ATOMS: atom_id res chain seq x y z
N MET A 1 0.92 -13.99 2.96
CA MET A 1 0.37 -12.84 3.75
C MET A 1 -1.03 -13.16 4.21
N GLU A 2 -1.42 -12.70 5.38
CA GLU A 2 -2.80 -12.80 5.87
C GLU A 2 -3.56 -11.52 5.50
N ARG A 3 -4.84 -11.68 5.12
CA ARG A 3 -5.72 -10.56 4.79
C ARG A 3 -6.08 -9.78 6.04
N ASN A 4 -6.19 -8.44 5.92
CA ASN A 4 -6.69 -7.61 7.00
C ASN A 4 -8.15 -7.98 7.36
N VAL A 5 -8.52 -7.83 8.63
CA VAL A 5 -9.89 -8.11 9.11
C VAL A 5 -10.88 -7.12 8.51
N GLU A 6 -10.52 -5.83 8.47
CA GLU A 6 -11.28 -4.77 7.82
C GLU A 6 -10.56 -4.34 6.54
N THR A 7 -11.16 -4.57 5.38
CA THR A 7 -10.57 -4.25 4.07
C THR A 7 -11.19 -2.99 3.47
N PHE A 8 -10.53 -2.39 2.49
CA PHE A 8 -11.20 -1.48 1.57
C PHE A 8 -12.33 -2.20 0.86
N LEU A 9 -13.42 -1.49 0.57
CA LEU A 9 -14.57 -2.03 -0.17
C LEU A 9 -14.08 -2.69 -1.47
N GLY A 10 -14.48 -3.96 -1.69
CA GLY A 10 -14.11 -4.72 -2.89
C GLY A 10 -12.65 -5.21 -2.95
N CYS A 11 -11.84 -5.00 -1.90
CA CYS A 11 -10.44 -5.42 -1.83
C CYS A 11 -10.27 -6.63 -0.90
N ASP A 12 -11.04 -7.68 -1.10
CA ASP A 12 -11.17 -8.83 -0.19
C ASP A 12 -10.64 -10.16 -0.76
N LYS A 13 -9.92 -10.11 -1.88
CA LYS A 13 -9.28 -11.31 -2.45
C LYS A 13 -8.19 -11.84 -1.53
N GLU A 14 -7.93 -13.14 -1.62
CA GLU A 14 -6.77 -13.72 -0.97
C GLU A 14 -5.47 -13.33 -1.70
N PHE A 15 -4.35 -13.34 -0.96
CA PHE A 15 -3.07 -12.88 -1.53
C PHE A 15 -2.71 -13.59 -2.82
N ASP A 16 -2.89 -14.92 -2.89
CA ASP A 16 -2.50 -15.72 -4.06
C ASP A 16 -3.34 -15.39 -5.30
N GLU A 17 -4.59 -14.98 -5.12
CA GLU A 17 -5.51 -14.63 -6.20
C GLU A 17 -5.36 -13.17 -6.67
N ALA A 18 -4.78 -12.32 -5.83
CA ALA A 18 -4.67 -10.90 -6.10
C ALA A 18 -3.59 -10.57 -7.13
N ARG A 19 -3.83 -9.53 -7.91
CA ARG A 19 -2.84 -8.88 -8.79
C ARG A 19 -2.31 -7.58 -8.19
N ILE A 20 -3.09 -6.95 -7.33
CA ILE A 20 -2.79 -5.68 -6.67
C ILE A 20 -2.82 -5.93 -5.16
N VAL A 21 -1.83 -5.39 -4.46
CA VAL A 21 -1.75 -5.40 -2.99
C VAL A 21 -1.83 -3.96 -2.50
N ILE A 22 -2.96 -3.62 -1.85
CA ILE A 22 -3.11 -2.33 -1.17
C ILE A 22 -2.64 -2.47 0.28
N PHE A 23 -1.89 -1.49 0.78
CA PHE A 23 -1.44 -1.47 2.16
C PHE A 23 -1.20 -0.05 2.66
N GLY A 24 -1.29 0.14 3.97
CA GLY A 24 -1.02 1.42 4.63
C GLY A 24 0.42 1.51 5.15
N ALA A 25 1.02 2.71 5.02
CA ALA A 25 2.28 3.06 5.66
C ALA A 25 2.05 4.21 6.66
N PRO A 26 1.55 3.92 7.89
CA PRO A 26 1.05 4.89 8.84
C PRO A 26 2.20 5.59 9.60
N PHE A 27 2.98 6.42 8.92
CA PHE A 27 4.13 7.14 9.47
C PHE A 27 4.01 8.65 9.25
N ASP A 28 4.19 9.43 10.31
CA ASP A 28 4.14 10.90 10.28
C ASP A 28 5.08 11.55 11.33
N SER A 29 6.14 10.84 11.71
CA SER A 29 7.06 11.28 12.77
C SER A 29 7.97 12.43 12.36
N THR A 30 8.08 12.74 11.05
CA THR A 30 8.94 13.80 10.51
C THR A 30 8.15 14.90 9.79
N THR A 31 6.85 14.97 10.01
CA THR A 31 6.00 16.03 9.44
C THR A 31 6.42 17.41 9.93
N SER A 32 6.50 18.36 9.00
CA SER A 32 6.91 19.74 9.28
C SER A 32 5.82 20.62 9.89
N TYR A 33 4.56 20.17 9.89
CA TYR A 33 3.43 20.96 10.41
C TYR A 33 2.60 20.14 11.41
N ARG A 34 1.48 19.58 11.02
CA ARG A 34 0.61 18.81 11.94
C ARG A 34 0.73 17.32 11.68
N PRO A 35 1.02 16.50 12.71
CA PRO A 35 0.90 15.06 12.59
C PRO A 35 -0.57 14.65 12.43
N GLY A 36 -0.81 13.43 11.94
CA GLY A 36 -2.16 12.87 11.75
C GLY A 36 -2.31 12.09 10.45
N THR A 37 -1.37 12.24 9.51
CA THR A 37 -1.41 11.50 8.23
C THR A 37 -1.26 9.99 8.43
N ARG A 38 -0.72 9.53 9.57
CA ARG A 38 -0.67 8.11 9.94
C ARG A 38 -2.05 7.44 10.05
N PHE A 39 -3.11 8.24 10.22
CA PHE A 39 -4.48 7.71 10.33
C PHE A 39 -5.19 7.60 8.97
N ALA A 40 -4.57 8.06 7.87
CA ALA A 40 -5.22 8.20 6.57
C ALA A 40 -5.71 6.86 6.02
N SER A 41 -4.86 5.83 5.95
CA SER A 41 -5.22 4.51 5.41
C SER A 41 -6.39 3.88 6.17
N ARG A 42 -6.35 3.93 7.51
CA ARG A 42 -7.43 3.40 8.35
C ARG A 42 -8.74 4.15 8.15
N THR A 43 -8.70 5.49 8.12
CA THR A 43 -9.89 6.30 7.91
C THR A 43 -10.47 6.07 6.51
N MET A 44 -9.63 6.06 5.48
CA MET A 44 -10.06 5.79 4.11
C MET A 44 -10.68 4.39 3.95
N ARG A 45 -10.13 3.38 4.65
CA ARG A 45 -10.67 2.02 4.66
C ARG A 45 -12.08 1.99 5.25
N ALA A 46 -12.29 2.61 6.41
CA ALA A 46 -13.58 2.70 7.05
C ALA A 46 -14.61 3.47 6.20
N GLU A 47 -14.22 4.59 5.61
CA GLU A 47 -15.07 5.42 4.77
C GLU A 47 -15.37 4.79 3.39
N SER A 48 -14.57 3.84 2.94
CA SER A 48 -14.77 3.17 1.64
C SER A 48 -16.11 2.45 1.53
N TYR A 49 -16.68 2.00 2.63
CA TYR A 49 -17.98 1.32 2.66
C TYR A 49 -19.18 2.22 2.30
N GLY A 50 -18.96 3.52 2.23
CA GLY A 50 -19.92 4.48 1.70
C GLY A 50 -19.89 4.66 0.18
N LEU A 51 -19.01 3.93 -0.53
CA LEU A 51 -18.82 4.02 -1.97
C LEU A 51 -19.47 2.85 -2.70
N GLU A 52 -19.60 3.01 -4.03
CA GLU A 52 -20.00 1.93 -4.93
C GLU A 52 -18.76 1.29 -5.56
N THR A 53 -18.76 -0.03 -5.78
CA THR A 53 -17.65 -0.73 -6.44
C THR A 53 -17.65 -0.55 -7.95
N TYR A 54 -18.84 -0.34 -8.55
CA TYR A 54 -19.00 -0.17 -9.99
C TYR A 54 -18.74 1.27 -10.45
N SER A 55 -17.92 1.41 -11.48
CA SER A 55 -17.64 2.67 -12.16
C SER A 55 -18.40 2.76 -13.49
N PRO A 56 -19.45 3.58 -13.60
CA PRO A 56 -20.18 3.73 -14.86
C PRO A 56 -19.36 4.41 -15.96
N TYR A 57 -18.33 5.16 -15.60
CA TYR A 57 -17.44 5.81 -16.58
C TYR A 57 -16.48 4.83 -17.26
N GLN A 58 -16.09 3.77 -16.55
CA GLN A 58 -15.15 2.75 -17.03
C GLN A 58 -15.86 1.47 -17.43
N ASP A 59 -17.12 1.31 -17.05
CA ASP A 59 -17.89 0.06 -17.18
C ASP A 59 -17.14 -1.13 -16.55
N LEU A 60 -16.60 -0.90 -15.35
CA LEU A 60 -15.80 -1.87 -14.59
C LEU A 60 -16.25 -1.92 -13.13
N ASP A 61 -16.18 -3.10 -12.55
CA ASP A 61 -16.39 -3.31 -11.12
C ASP A 61 -15.05 -3.54 -10.41
N LEU A 62 -14.85 -2.89 -9.27
CA LEU A 62 -13.64 -3.04 -8.45
C LEU A 62 -13.43 -4.49 -7.98
N GLU A 63 -14.51 -5.23 -7.76
CA GLU A 63 -14.45 -6.65 -7.37
C GLU A 63 -13.74 -7.52 -8.42
N ASP A 64 -13.75 -7.11 -9.70
CA ASP A 64 -13.05 -7.79 -10.78
C ASP A 64 -11.55 -7.46 -10.84
N ALA A 65 -11.10 -6.43 -10.13
CA ALA A 65 -9.70 -5.99 -10.16
C ALA A 65 -8.74 -6.90 -9.40
N ALA A 66 -9.23 -7.86 -8.63
CA ALA A 66 -8.45 -8.81 -7.84
C ALA A 66 -7.44 -8.11 -6.89
N VAL A 67 -7.96 -7.34 -5.94
CA VAL A 67 -7.18 -6.59 -4.95
C VAL A 67 -7.17 -7.31 -3.61
N PHE A 68 -5.98 -7.45 -3.03
CA PHE A 68 -5.75 -7.90 -1.65
C PHE A 68 -5.45 -6.68 -0.77
N ASP A 69 -6.09 -6.58 0.39
CA ASP A 69 -5.78 -5.57 1.40
C ASP A 69 -4.93 -6.18 2.51
N GLY A 70 -3.65 -5.81 2.54
CA GLY A 70 -2.66 -6.26 3.54
C GLY A 70 -2.73 -5.49 4.87
N GLY A 71 -3.66 -4.54 5.00
CA GLY A 71 -3.76 -3.70 6.21
C GLY A 71 -2.67 -2.65 6.31
N ASP A 72 -2.44 -2.17 7.51
CA ASP A 72 -1.42 -1.17 7.80
C ASP A 72 -0.15 -1.84 8.34
N LEU A 73 1.01 -1.39 7.87
CA LEU A 73 2.30 -1.86 8.37
C LEU A 73 2.52 -1.42 9.82
N GLU A 74 3.13 -2.29 10.61
CA GLU A 74 3.61 -1.95 11.94
C GLU A 74 4.97 -1.25 11.83
N LEU A 75 4.96 0.08 11.86
CA LEU A 75 6.15 0.90 11.66
C LEU A 75 6.71 1.44 13.00
N CYS A 76 8.03 1.50 13.10
CA CYS A 76 8.71 2.06 14.26
C CYS A 76 8.66 3.60 14.22
N PHE A 77 7.97 4.23 15.19
CA PHE A 77 7.89 5.69 15.28
C PHE A 77 9.19 6.34 15.78
N GLY A 78 10.02 5.61 16.49
CA GLY A 78 11.27 6.12 17.05
C GLY A 78 12.48 6.04 16.11
N ASP A 79 12.37 5.34 14.99
CA ASP A 79 13.46 5.12 14.04
C ASP A 79 12.96 5.22 12.60
N THR A 80 13.22 6.36 11.98
CA THR A 80 12.83 6.64 10.60
C THR A 80 13.49 5.70 9.59
N ASN A 81 14.75 5.34 9.81
CA ASN A 81 15.47 4.44 8.89
C ASN A 81 14.88 3.04 8.95
N LYS A 82 14.55 2.57 10.16
CA LYS A 82 13.86 1.29 10.32
C LYS A 82 12.49 1.29 9.66
N ALA A 83 11.68 2.34 9.86
CA ALA A 83 10.38 2.46 9.23
C ALA A 83 10.47 2.41 7.69
N LEU A 84 11.44 3.13 7.10
CA LEU A 84 11.68 3.08 5.65
C LEU A 84 12.15 1.70 5.18
N ALA A 85 12.99 1.03 5.96
CA ALA A 85 13.45 -0.33 5.65
C ALA A 85 12.28 -1.34 5.69
N ASP A 86 11.38 -1.22 6.66
CA ASP A 86 10.20 -2.08 6.79
C ASP A 86 9.25 -1.88 5.58
N ILE A 87 9.03 -0.62 5.13
CA ILE A 87 8.25 -0.31 3.93
C ILE A 87 8.92 -0.90 2.68
N THR A 88 10.25 -0.75 2.55
CA THR A 88 11.01 -1.31 1.43
C THR A 88 10.86 -2.82 1.37
N ALA A 89 11.05 -3.51 2.49
CA ALA A 89 10.97 -4.97 2.57
C ALA A 89 9.57 -5.50 2.20
N PHE A 90 8.51 -4.87 2.71
CA PHE A 90 7.15 -5.25 2.36
C PHE A 90 6.85 -5.03 0.88
N THR A 91 7.25 -3.88 0.32
CA THR A 91 7.08 -3.58 -1.10
C THR A 91 7.84 -4.58 -1.98
N GLU A 92 9.05 -4.95 -1.56
CA GLU A 92 9.85 -5.97 -2.26
C GLU A 92 9.17 -7.34 -2.26
N GLU A 93 8.60 -7.77 -1.12
CA GLU A 93 7.84 -9.03 -1.03
C GLU A 93 6.67 -9.06 -2.02
N VAL A 94 5.92 -7.95 -2.12
CA VAL A 94 4.83 -7.80 -3.09
C VAL A 94 5.34 -7.90 -4.53
N MET A 95 6.44 -7.20 -4.86
CA MET A 95 7.03 -7.21 -6.19
C MET A 95 7.59 -8.58 -6.59
N GLN A 96 8.25 -9.28 -5.65
CA GLN A 96 8.77 -10.64 -5.87
C GLN A 96 7.64 -11.66 -6.12
N ALA A 97 6.46 -11.44 -5.54
CA ALA A 97 5.27 -12.23 -5.84
C ALA A 97 4.62 -11.90 -7.20
N GLY A 98 5.22 -11.00 -7.99
CA GLY A 98 4.70 -10.58 -9.29
C GLY A 98 3.44 -9.72 -9.21
N LYS A 99 3.22 -9.04 -8.09
CA LYS A 99 2.02 -8.23 -7.83
C LYS A 99 2.36 -6.74 -7.84
N LEU A 100 1.34 -5.90 -8.08
CA LEU A 100 1.47 -4.45 -8.07
C LEU A 100 1.25 -3.91 -6.65
N PRO A 101 2.24 -3.24 -6.04
CA PRO A 101 2.05 -2.58 -4.74
C PRO A 101 1.28 -1.27 -4.91
N LEU A 102 0.27 -1.05 -4.05
CA LEU A 102 -0.49 0.19 -3.93
C LEU A 102 -0.41 0.68 -2.48
N MET A 103 0.54 1.56 -2.20
CA MET A 103 0.75 2.09 -0.86
C MET A 103 -0.10 3.33 -0.60
N ILE A 104 -0.83 3.33 0.51
CA ILE A 104 -1.44 4.52 1.08
C ILE A 104 -0.56 5.02 2.21
N GLY A 105 0.06 6.17 2.01
CA GLY A 105 0.97 6.72 2.98
C GLY A 105 0.31 7.44 4.12
N GLY A 106 1.14 7.75 5.03
CA GLY A 106 1.32 8.82 5.93
C GLY A 106 1.91 10.05 5.25
N GLU A 107 3.10 10.45 5.68
CA GLU A 107 3.80 11.61 5.11
C GLU A 107 4.56 11.28 3.82
N HIS A 108 5.06 12.29 3.12
CA HIS A 108 5.77 12.12 1.84
C HIS A 108 7.00 11.21 1.93
N LEU A 109 7.69 11.20 3.06
CA LEU A 109 8.91 10.41 3.24
C LEU A 109 8.71 8.91 3.02
N VAL A 110 7.53 8.37 3.32
CA VAL A 110 7.25 6.93 3.14
C VAL A 110 7.38 6.49 1.68
N THR A 111 7.18 7.41 0.73
CA THR A 111 7.37 7.16 -0.70
C THR A 111 8.78 6.66 -1.01
N LEU A 112 9.79 7.17 -0.31
CA LEU A 112 11.18 6.75 -0.48
C LEU A 112 11.37 5.26 -0.19
N GLY A 113 10.69 4.74 0.84
CA GLY A 113 10.74 3.31 1.16
C GLY A 113 10.22 2.43 0.03
N ALA A 114 9.05 2.74 -0.51
CA ALA A 114 8.44 1.97 -1.60
C ALA A 114 9.22 2.12 -2.92
N VAL A 115 9.61 3.35 -3.30
CA VAL A 115 10.33 3.61 -4.56
C VAL A 115 11.68 2.92 -4.62
N ARG A 116 12.39 2.77 -3.50
CA ARG A 116 13.65 2.01 -3.46
C ARG A 116 13.49 0.58 -3.95
N SER A 117 12.46 -0.11 -3.49
CA SER A 117 12.17 -1.48 -3.90
C SER A 117 11.73 -1.55 -5.36
N VAL A 118 10.82 -0.69 -5.79
CA VAL A 118 10.34 -0.63 -7.17
C VAL A 118 11.50 -0.33 -8.14
N ALA A 119 12.33 0.67 -7.84
CA ALA A 119 13.48 1.02 -8.65
C ALA A 119 14.48 -0.16 -8.76
N ALA A 120 14.80 -0.82 -7.65
CA ALA A 120 15.68 -1.97 -7.66
C ALA A 120 15.13 -3.12 -8.53
N HIS A 121 13.83 -3.39 -8.46
CA HIS A 121 13.18 -4.43 -9.23
C HIS A 121 13.28 -4.18 -10.75
N TYR A 122 13.01 -2.96 -11.20
CA TYR A 122 13.04 -2.61 -12.62
C TYR A 122 14.44 -2.29 -13.16
N CYS A 123 15.37 -1.80 -12.33
CA CYS A 123 16.75 -1.55 -12.78
C CYS A 123 17.55 -2.83 -13.06
N HIS A 124 17.13 -3.96 -12.53
CA HIS A 124 17.73 -5.26 -12.87
C HIS A 124 17.19 -5.84 -14.19
N THR A 125 16.12 -5.31 -14.72
CA THR A 125 15.65 -5.59 -16.08
C THR A 125 16.17 -4.49 -17.00
N SER A 126 17.35 -4.66 -17.54
CA SER A 126 18.12 -4.03 -18.64
C SER A 126 17.67 -2.70 -19.32
N ASP A 127 16.76 -1.91 -18.78
CA ASP A 127 16.20 -0.72 -19.42
C ASP A 127 16.35 0.60 -18.63
N CYS A 128 17.24 0.66 -17.63
CA CYS A 128 17.61 1.92 -16.98
C CYS A 128 18.85 2.52 -17.68
N THR A 129 18.68 3.05 -18.88
CA THR A 129 19.63 3.98 -19.52
C THR A 129 19.03 5.36 -19.62
#